data_32b23f2921f5e6935e18ebee17891fb6
#
_entry.id   32b23f2921f5e6935e18ebee17891fb6
#
_cell.length_a   1.000
_cell.length_b   1.000
_cell.length_c   1.000
_cell.angle_alpha   90.00
_cell.angle_beta   90.00
_cell.angle_gamma   90.00
#
_symmetry.space_group_name_H-M   'P 1'
#
loop_
_entity.id
_entity.type
_entity.pdbx_description
1 polymer ?
#
loop_
_entity_poly.entity_id
_entity_poly.type
_entity_poly.pdbx_seq_one_letter_code
_entity_poly.pdbx_strand_id
1 'polypeptide(L)'
;MSNNVVVLGSINVDTTYHVDRFPQPGETISAVSKSSAPGGKGANQAVAAARSGAKTAFIGAVGSDKEGAYMLESLADDHIDTRHIMTDELHGTGSAAITLDANGQNDIMVYGGANQAM
;
A
#
# COMPACT_ATOMS: atom_id res chain seq x y z
N MET A 1 -9.62 -30.44 -1.92
CA MET A 1 -9.27 -29.51 -3.01
C MET A 1 -8.60 -28.28 -2.44
N SER A 2 -7.51 -27.89 -3.00
CA SER A 2 -6.87 -26.62 -2.65
C SER A 2 -7.47 -25.51 -3.52
N ASN A 3 -7.84 -24.39 -2.91
CA ASN A 3 -8.25 -23.20 -3.62
C ASN A 3 -7.01 -22.36 -3.87
N ASN A 4 -6.67 -22.19 -5.15
CA ASN A 4 -5.55 -21.37 -5.57
C ASN A 4 -6.07 -20.06 -6.14
N VAL A 5 -5.52 -18.95 -5.65
CA VAL A 5 -5.86 -17.60 -6.12
C VAL A 5 -4.58 -16.91 -6.53
N VAL A 6 -4.58 -16.29 -7.71
CA VAL A 6 -3.50 -15.43 -8.17
C VAL A 6 -4.06 -14.03 -8.32
N VAL A 7 -3.46 -13.06 -7.65
CA VAL A 7 -3.87 -11.66 -7.73
C VAL A 7 -2.81 -10.89 -8.50
N LEU A 8 -3.25 -10.18 -9.53
CA LEU A 8 -2.42 -9.24 -10.26
C LEU A 8 -2.95 -7.84 -9.95
N GLY A 9 -2.15 -6.99 -9.34
CA GLY A 9 -2.65 -5.66 -8.99
C GLY A 9 -1.64 -4.79 -8.27
N SER A 10 -2.16 -3.72 -7.70
CA SER A 10 -1.36 -2.68 -7.06
C SER A 10 -0.99 -3.02 -5.63
N ILE A 11 0.19 -2.52 -5.26
CA ILE A 11 0.73 -2.58 -3.89
C ILE A 11 1.07 -1.16 -3.49
N ASN A 12 0.49 -0.69 -2.40
CA ASN A 12 0.74 0.66 -1.88
C ASN A 12 1.02 0.62 -0.39
N VAL A 13 1.76 1.62 0.07
CA VAL A 13 1.79 1.96 1.49
C VAL A 13 0.94 3.21 1.67
N ASP A 14 -0.07 3.13 2.53
CA ASP A 14 -0.94 4.25 2.84
C ASP A 14 -0.44 4.94 4.09
N THR A 15 -0.13 6.23 4.01
CA THR A 15 0.29 7.05 5.13
C THR A 15 -0.77 8.09 5.41
N THR A 16 -1.29 8.09 6.63
CA THR A 16 -2.34 9.03 7.05
C THR A 16 -1.75 10.03 8.04
N TYR A 17 -1.97 11.31 7.74
CA TYR A 17 -1.65 12.42 8.61
C TYR A 17 -2.95 12.95 9.20
N HIS A 18 -3.08 12.87 10.51
CA HIS A 18 -4.23 13.40 11.22
C HIS A 18 -3.96 14.87 11.55
N VAL A 19 -4.85 15.75 11.12
CA VAL A 19 -4.72 17.20 11.30
C VAL A 19 -6.00 17.76 11.90
N ASP A 20 -5.92 18.95 12.53
CA ASP A 20 -7.13 19.63 13.01
C ASP A 20 -7.91 20.23 11.85
N ARG A 21 -7.21 20.74 10.85
CA ARG A 21 -7.78 21.34 9.64
C ARG A 21 -6.79 21.17 8.49
N PHE A 22 -7.28 21.24 7.26
CA PHE A 22 -6.40 21.22 6.10
C PHE A 22 -5.59 22.52 6.01
N PRO A 23 -4.30 22.42 5.59
CA PRO A 23 -3.50 23.62 5.37
C PRO A 23 -4.02 24.40 4.16
N GLN A 24 -3.92 25.73 4.24
CA GLN A 24 -4.15 26.60 3.11
C GLN A 24 -2.94 26.54 2.16
N PRO A 25 -3.10 26.90 0.87
CA PRO A 25 -1.95 26.97 -0.03
C PRO A 25 -0.83 27.83 0.57
N GLY A 26 0.39 27.28 0.56
CA GLY A 26 1.57 27.94 1.11
C GLY A 26 1.72 27.90 2.63
N GLU A 27 0.76 27.29 3.32
CA GLU A 27 0.78 27.20 4.78
C GLU A 27 1.47 25.92 5.24
N THR A 28 2.20 26.01 6.34
CA THR A 28 2.77 24.85 7.04
C THR A 28 2.01 24.67 8.35
N ILE A 29 1.48 23.48 8.58
CA ILE A 29 0.83 23.13 9.83
C ILE A 29 1.47 21.86 10.41
N SER A 30 1.26 21.64 11.71
CA SER A 30 1.70 20.41 12.37
C SER A 30 0.58 19.40 12.35
N ALA A 31 0.91 18.16 12.00
CA ALA A 31 -0.03 17.06 12.15
C ALA A 31 -0.10 16.61 13.60
N VAL A 32 -1.29 16.19 14.02
CA VAL A 32 -1.52 15.68 15.38
C VAL A 32 -0.89 14.29 15.52
N SER A 33 -1.00 13.46 14.50
CA SER A 33 -0.43 12.12 14.47
C SER A 33 -0.24 11.65 13.05
N LYS A 34 0.53 10.56 12.90
CA LYS A 34 0.84 9.95 11.62
C LYS A 34 0.78 8.44 11.78
N SER A 35 0.18 7.76 10.83
CA SER A 35 0.15 6.30 10.79
C SER A 35 0.38 5.80 9.38
N SER A 36 0.90 4.58 9.25
CA SER A 36 1.09 3.93 7.96
C SER A 36 0.51 2.52 8.02
N ALA A 37 -0.03 2.08 6.90
CA ALA A 37 -0.63 0.76 6.78
C ALA A 37 -0.44 0.22 5.36
N PRO A 38 -0.43 -1.13 5.20
CA PRO A 38 -0.47 -1.72 3.87
C PRO A 38 -1.74 -1.31 3.13
N GLY A 39 -1.62 -1.03 1.84
CA GLY A 39 -2.74 -0.61 1.00
C GLY A 39 -2.57 -1.13 -0.42
N GLY A 40 -3.41 -0.61 -1.30
CA GLY A 40 -3.53 -1.05 -2.68
C GLY A 40 -4.63 -2.08 -2.83
N LYS A 41 -5.45 -1.92 -3.87
CA LYS A 41 -6.59 -2.83 -4.11
C LYS A 41 -6.13 -4.26 -4.31
N GLY A 42 -5.05 -4.45 -5.08
CA GLY A 42 -4.50 -5.79 -5.31
C GLY A 42 -4.02 -6.43 -4.02
N ALA A 43 -3.22 -5.71 -3.24
CA ALA A 43 -2.72 -6.22 -1.97
C ALA A 43 -3.86 -6.55 -1.01
N ASN A 44 -4.87 -5.69 -0.94
CA ASN A 44 -6.04 -5.93 -0.08
C ASN A 44 -6.82 -7.18 -0.51
N GLN A 45 -6.98 -7.39 -1.81
CA GLN A 45 -7.64 -8.59 -2.34
C GLN A 45 -6.85 -9.86 -2.01
N ALA A 46 -5.52 -9.80 -2.14
CA ALA A 46 -4.67 -10.94 -1.84
C ALA A 46 -4.73 -11.32 -0.35
N VAL A 47 -4.70 -10.32 0.53
CA VAL A 47 -4.82 -10.53 1.97
C VAL A 47 -6.18 -11.15 2.31
N ALA A 48 -7.26 -10.64 1.72
CA ALA A 48 -8.60 -11.19 1.95
C ALA A 48 -8.68 -12.65 1.50
N ALA A 49 -8.13 -12.97 0.32
CA ALA A 49 -8.12 -14.34 -0.19
C ALA A 49 -7.32 -15.26 0.74
N ALA A 50 -6.12 -14.84 1.13
CA ALA A 50 -5.25 -15.66 1.99
C ALA A 50 -5.89 -15.90 3.36
N ARG A 51 -6.48 -14.88 3.95
CA ARG A 51 -7.15 -15.00 5.26
C ARG A 51 -8.41 -15.83 5.21
N SER A 52 -9.01 -16.00 4.02
CA SER A 52 -10.14 -16.88 3.79
C SER A 52 -9.75 -18.32 3.56
N GLY A 53 -8.46 -18.65 3.60
CA GLY A 53 -7.96 -20.00 3.46
C GLY A 53 -7.47 -20.37 2.06
N ALA A 54 -7.51 -19.45 1.10
CA ALA A 54 -7.01 -19.72 -0.24
C ALA A 54 -5.48 -19.71 -0.27
N LYS A 55 -4.89 -20.60 -1.08
CA LYS A 55 -3.47 -20.55 -1.38
C LYS A 55 -3.24 -19.43 -2.39
N THR A 56 -2.64 -18.34 -1.95
CA THR A 56 -2.62 -17.08 -2.70
C THR A 56 -1.21 -16.72 -3.14
N ALA A 57 -1.06 -16.37 -4.41
CA ALA A 57 0.14 -15.79 -4.99
C ALA A 57 -0.17 -14.39 -5.50
N PHE A 58 0.83 -13.52 -5.50
CA PHE A 58 0.68 -12.14 -5.95
C PHE A 58 1.67 -11.82 -7.06
N ILE A 59 1.16 -11.20 -8.11
CA ILE A 59 1.95 -10.65 -9.20
C ILE A 59 1.83 -9.13 -9.13
N GLY A 60 2.94 -8.47 -8.90
CA GLY A 60 2.94 -7.02 -8.75
C GLY A 60 4.36 -6.47 -8.76
N ALA A 61 4.51 -5.23 -8.30
CA ALA A 61 5.79 -4.58 -8.23
C ALA A 61 5.89 -3.66 -7.02
N VAL A 62 7.09 -3.62 -6.44
CA VAL A 62 7.47 -2.67 -5.39
C VAL A 62 8.78 -2.01 -5.79
N GLY A 63 9.13 -0.91 -5.15
CA GLY A 63 10.44 -0.30 -5.30
C GLY A 63 11.49 -0.97 -4.43
N SER A 64 12.76 -0.65 -4.70
CA SER A 64 13.89 -1.10 -3.87
C SER A 64 14.10 -0.17 -2.68
N ASP A 65 13.03 0.14 -1.97
CA ASP A 65 13.00 1.08 -0.85
C ASP A 65 12.47 0.38 0.41
N LYS A 66 12.44 1.13 1.52
CA LYS A 66 11.94 0.61 2.80
C LYS A 66 10.49 0.17 2.70
N GLU A 67 9.69 0.94 1.99
CA GLU A 67 8.27 0.67 1.78
C GLU A 67 8.08 -0.63 1.02
N GLY A 68 8.93 -0.89 0.01
CA GLY A 68 8.90 -2.15 -0.73
C GLY A 68 9.21 -3.35 0.16
N ALA A 69 10.26 -3.25 0.97
CA ALA A 69 10.62 -4.29 1.92
C ALA A 69 9.50 -4.53 2.94
N TYR A 70 8.92 -3.47 3.44
CA TYR A 70 7.80 -3.53 4.38
C TYR A 70 6.60 -4.27 3.77
N MET A 71 6.25 -3.97 2.52
CA MET A 71 5.12 -4.61 1.86
C MET A 71 5.39 -6.07 1.54
N LEU A 72 6.60 -6.43 1.12
CA LEU A 72 6.95 -7.83 0.89
C LEU A 72 6.84 -8.64 2.19
N GLU A 73 7.34 -8.11 3.28
CA GLU A 73 7.26 -8.75 4.59
C GLU A 73 5.81 -8.88 5.06
N SER A 74 5.03 -7.82 4.91
CA SER A 74 3.61 -7.83 5.29
C SER A 74 2.81 -8.87 4.54
N LEU A 75 3.02 -8.99 3.22
CA LEU A 75 2.33 -9.98 2.41
C LEU A 75 2.79 -11.41 2.75
N ALA A 76 4.09 -11.60 2.99
CA ALA A 76 4.63 -12.89 3.41
C ALA A 76 4.09 -13.34 4.77
N ASP A 77 3.89 -12.40 5.69
CA ASP A 77 3.30 -12.69 7.01
C ASP A 77 1.87 -13.20 6.90
N ASP A 78 1.15 -12.82 5.86
CA ASP A 78 -0.18 -13.35 5.56
C ASP A 78 -0.11 -14.61 4.69
N HIS A 79 1.06 -15.24 4.57
CA HIS A 79 1.29 -16.48 3.82
C HIS A 79 1.01 -16.35 2.31
N ILE A 80 1.18 -15.16 1.77
CA ILE A 80 1.06 -14.91 0.33
C ILE A 80 2.40 -15.22 -0.33
N ASP A 81 2.35 -15.94 -1.45
CA ASP A 81 3.53 -16.20 -2.26
C ASP A 81 3.96 -14.92 -2.96
N THR A 82 5.12 -14.39 -2.58
CA THR A 82 5.65 -13.12 -3.08
C THR A 82 6.73 -13.28 -4.14
N ARG A 83 6.98 -14.52 -4.62
CA ARG A 83 8.08 -14.79 -5.57
C ARG A 83 7.90 -14.10 -6.91
N HIS A 84 6.68 -13.73 -7.27
CA HIS A 84 6.35 -13.07 -8.54
C HIS A 84 6.13 -11.57 -8.40
N ILE A 85 6.47 -11.00 -7.25
CA ILE A 85 6.49 -9.57 -7.07
C ILE A 85 7.88 -9.08 -7.47
N MET A 86 7.94 -8.26 -8.53
CA MET A 86 9.21 -7.73 -8.96
C MET A 86 9.61 -6.50 -8.18
N THR A 87 10.92 -6.30 -8.05
CA THR A 87 11.47 -5.08 -7.47
C THR A 87 11.95 -4.18 -8.58
N ASP A 88 11.39 -2.97 -8.67
CA ASP A 88 11.77 -1.98 -9.66
C ASP A 88 12.79 -1.04 -9.03
N GLU A 89 13.94 -0.89 -9.67
CA GLU A 89 15.02 -0.03 -9.16
C GLU A 89 14.85 1.43 -9.60
N LEU A 90 13.97 1.72 -10.54
CA LEU A 90 13.78 3.05 -11.11
C LEU A 90 12.64 3.83 -10.45
N HIS A 91 11.69 3.12 -9.84
CA HIS A 91 10.50 3.73 -9.25
C HIS A 91 10.36 3.31 -7.79
N GLY A 92 9.97 4.23 -6.95
CA GLY A 92 9.61 3.91 -5.56
C GLY A 92 8.34 3.09 -5.48
N THR A 93 8.13 2.45 -4.36
CA THR A 93 6.89 1.71 -4.08
C THR A 93 5.69 2.66 -4.15
N GLY A 94 4.59 2.18 -4.73
CA GLY A 94 3.34 2.91 -4.76
C GLY A 94 2.91 3.34 -3.37
N SER A 95 2.33 4.53 -3.26
CA SER A 95 1.93 5.08 -1.97
C SER A 95 0.71 5.97 -2.10
N ALA A 96 0.01 6.14 -0.99
CA ALA A 96 -1.03 7.13 -0.86
C ALA A 96 -0.72 7.99 0.35
N ALA A 97 -0.78 9.31 0.17
CA ALA A 97 -0.68 10.27 1.26
C ALA A 97 -2.08 10.77 1.57
N ILE A 98 -2.55 10.49 2.77
CA ILE A 98 -3.92 10.77 3.20
C ILE A 98 -3.85 11.83 4.28
N THR A 99 -4.59 12.92 4.10
CA THR A 99 -4.79 13.92 5.15
C THR A 99 -6.20 13.80 5.66
N LEU A 100 -6.36 13.61 6.96
CA LEU A 100 -7.67 13.41 7.61
C LEU A 100 -7.85 14.47 8.68
N ASP A 101 -8.92 15.28 8.55
CA ASP A 101 -9.18 16.35 9.51
C ASP A 101 -10.07 15.89 10.66
N ALA A 102 -10.34 16.80 11.60
CA ALA A 102 -11.15 16.51 12.79
C ALA A 102 -12.61 16.20 12.46
N ASN A 103 -13.08 16.60 11.28
CA ASN A 103 -14.48 16.37 10.85
C ASN A 103 -14.63 15.07 10.03
N GLY A 104 -13.56 14.30 9.86
CA GLY A 104 -13.60 13.07 9.08
C GLY A 104 -13.46 13.29 7.58
N GLN A 105 -13.17 14.50 7.12
CA GLN A 105 -12.90 14.78 5.71
C GLN A 105 -11.47 14.38 5.37
N ASN A 106 -11.25 13.86 4.18
CA ASN A 106 -9.92 13.46 3.74
C ASN A 106 -9.58 14.00 2.36
N ASP A 107 -8.28 14.23 2.15
CA ASP A 107 -7.66 14.43 0.84
C ASP A 107 -6.65 13.31 0.63
N ILE A 108 -6.58 12.78 -0.57
CA ILE A 108 -5.70 11.65 -0.89
C ILE A 108 -4.89 11.99 -2.13
N MET A 109 -3.56 11.86 -2.00
CA MET A 109 -2.66 11.90 -3.15
C MET A 109 -2.09 10.51 -3.37
N VAL A 110 -2.15 10.00 -4.59
CA VAL A 110 -1.65 8.68 -4.94
C VAL A 110 -0.43 8.82 -5.83
N TYR A 111 0.65 8.14 -5.43
CA TYR A 111 1.84 7.97 -6.25
C TYR A 111 1.85 6.53 -6.76
N GLY A 112 1.72 6.34 -8.08
CA GLY A 112 1.67 5.00 -8.66
C GLY A 112 2.99 4.24 -8.53
N GLY A 113 4.11 4.92 -8.77
CA GLY A 113 5.44 4.35 -8.59
C GLY A 113 5.64 3.05 -9.34
N ALA A 114 6.17 2.06 -8.65
CA ALA A 114 6.48 0.74 -9.22
C ALA A 114 5.26 0.02 -9.80
N ASN A 115 4.04 0.34 -9.33
CA ASN A 115 2.83 -0.24 -9.91
C ASN A 115 2.70 0.05 -11.41
N GLN A 116 3.25 1.15 -11.87
CA GLN A 116 3.18 1.57 -13.27
C GLN A 116 4.27 0.91 -14.13
N ALA A 117 5.19 0.18 -13.51
CA ALA A 117 6.27 -0.51 -14.20
C ALA A 117 5.89 -1.92 -14.63
N MET A 118 4.71 -2.37 -14.30
CA MET A 118 4.22 -3.70 -14.68
C MET A 118 3.74 -3.74 -16.13
#